data_3874137b4a27d9f7e109f1353090c59c
#
_entry.id   3874137b4a27d9f7e109f1353090c59c
#
_cell.length_a   1.000
_cell.length_b   1.000
_cell.length_c   1.000
_cell.angle_alpha   90.00
_cell.angle_beta   90.00
_cell.angle_gamma   90.00
#
_symmetry.space_group_name_H-M   'P 1'
#
loop_
_entity.id
_entity.type
_entity.pdbx_description
1 polymer ?
#
loop_
_entity_poly.entity_id
_entity_poly.type
_entity_poly.pdbx_seq_one_letter_code
_entity_poly.pdbx_strand_id
1 'polypeptide(L)'
;MGILCNNIRSKLRVLVTGSDGFIGKNMVVHLNELEGFESLNFTRQDSIEKLKILVSQADAIIHLAGENRPKNKVAFEKVNVGLSKILCDTIKDNGEKIKLIFVSSIQADQDSQFGRSKRAAEKLFEKLSKDTDNSVFIYRLTNTFGKWSKPNYNSVVSTFCYNITHGLPIQINDSSTKLNLVYVDDVNCFHELLITNPNINNNTFNI
;
A
#
# COMPACT_ATOMS: atom_id res chain seq x y z
N MET A 1 -26.22 -36.11 20.86
CA MET A 1 -25.64 -34.92 21.52
C MET A 1 -24.37 -34.57 20.75
N GLY A 2 -24.56 -33.84 19.64
CA GLY A 2 -23.47 -33.48 18.71
C GLY A 2 -22.78 -32.22 19.21
N ILE A 3 -21.51 -32.34 19.54
CA ILE A 3 -20.64 -31.21 19.86
C ILE A 3 -20.34 -30.49 18.52
N LEU A 4 -21.02 -29.36 18.28
CA LEU A 4 -20.64 -28.41 17.27
C LEU A 4 -19.30 -27.81 17.71
N CYS A 5 -18.20 -28.40 17.27
CA CYS A 5 -16.92 -27.70 17.27
C CYS A 5 -17.06 -26.49 16.31
N ASN A 6 -17.39 -25.32 16.87
CA ASN A 6 -17.18 -24.05 16.20
C ASN A 6 -15.68 -23.93 15.97
N ASN A 7 -15.23 -24.27 14.77
CA ASN A 7 -13.94 -23.82 14.25
C ASN A 7 -14.02 -22.29 14.13
N ILE A 8 -13.69 -21.61 15.22
CA ILE A 8 -13.40 -20.19 15.17
C ILE A 8 -12.14 -20.08 14.31
N ARG A 9 -12.29 -19.88 13.00
CA ARG A 9 -11.17 -19.52 12.13
C ARG A 9 -10.57 -18.25 12.73
N SER A 10 -9.32 -18.33 13.17
CA SER A 10 -8.58 -17.13 13.58
C SER A 10 -8.64 -16.11 12.44
N LYS A 11 -8.91 -14.85 12.77
CA LYS A 11 -8.92 -13.77 11.78
C LYS A 11 -7.59 -13.70 11.05
N LEU A 12 -7.62 -13.44 9.74
CA LEU A 12 -6.43 -13.17 8.93
C LEU A 12 -5.90 -11.78 9.31
N ARG A 13 -4.70 -11.73 9.88
CA ARG A 13 -4.07 -10.49 10.36
C ARG A 13 -3.27 -9.85 9.24
N VAL A 14 -3.69 -8.67 8.83
CA VAL A 14 -3.08 -7.93 7.71
C VAL A 14 -2.36 -6.69 8.23
N LEU A 15 -1.04 -6.67 8.13
CA LEU A 15 -0.25 -5.49 8.44
C LEU A 15 -0.37 -4.45 7.33
N VAL A 16 -0.91 -3.28 7.67
CA VAL A 16 -1.00 -2.13 6.77
C VAL A 16 0.03 -1.09 7.19
N THR A 17 1.11 -0.93 6.44
CA THR A 17 2.07 0.16 6.69
C THR A 17 1.61 1.43 6.01
N GLY A 18 1.81 2.59 6.65
CA GLY A 18 1.24 3.85 6.17
C GLY A 18 -0.28 3.91 6.37
N SER A 19 -0.78 3.24 7.41
CA SER A 19 -2.20 3.11 7.74
C SER A 19 -2.91 4.44 8.04
N ASP A 20 -2.18 5.51 8.34
CA ASP A 20 -2.68 6.87 8.54
C ASP A 20 -2.73 7.71 7.24
N GLY A 21 -2.21 7.18 6.12
CA GLY A 21 -2.25 7.79 4.80
C GLY A 21 -3.63 7.69 4.13
N PHE A 22 -3.77 8.30 2.93
CA PHE A 22 -5.02 8.28 2.18
C PHE A 22 -5.51 6.85 1.87
N ILE A 23 -4.69 6.05 1.18
CA ILE A 23 -5.05 4.68 0.81
C ILE A 23 -5.07 3.79 2.07
N GLY A 24 -4.11 3.97 2.99
CA GLY A 24 -4.01 3.19 4.21
C GLY A 24 -5.25 3.27 5.10
N LYS A 25 -5.82 4.47 5.30
CA LYS A 25 -7.08 4.65 6.05
C LYS A 25 -8.24 3.90 5.42
N ASN A 26 -8.38 4.00 4.10
CA ASN A 26 -9.43 3.30 3.37
C ASN A 26 -9.25 1.78 3.50
N MET A 27 -8.02 1.28 3.37
CA MET A 27 -7.71 -0.15 3.52
C MET A 27 -7.99 -0.68 4.94
N VAL A 28 -7.63 0.08 5.96
CA VAL A 28 -7.90 -0.28 7.36
C VAL A 28 -9.41 -0.38 7.62
N VAL A 29 -10.20 0.58 7.13
CA VAL A 29 -11.66 0.51 7.26
C VAL A 29 -12.22 -0.68 6.50
N HIS A 30 -11.81 -0.88 5.25
CA HIS A 30 -12.24 -2.01 4.43
C HIS A 30 -11.98 -3.36 5.13
N LEU A 31 -10.77 -3.59 5.63
CA LEU A 31 -10.42 -4.84 6.33
C LEU A 31 -11.23 -5.04 7.61
N ASN A 32 -11.50 -3.97 8.37
CA ASN A 32 -12.23 -4.08 9.62
C ASN A 32 -13.76 -4.25 9.43
N GLU A 33 -14.29 -3.90 8.25
CA GLU A 33 -15.69 -4.16 7.86
C GLU A 33 -15.91 -5.59 7.35
N LEU A 34 -14.84 -6.30 6.97
CA LEU A 34 -14.91 -7.67 6.49
C LEU A 34 -14.84 -8.68 7.65
N GLU A 35 -15.75 -9.67 7.64
CA GLU A 35 -15.65 -10.81 8.53
C GLU A 35 -14.37 -11.62 8.24
N GLY A 36 -13.67 -12.03 9.28
CA GLY A 36 -12.48 -12.88 9.15
C GLY A 36 -11.17 -12.13 8.93
N PHE A 37 -11.15 -10.79 8.98
CA PHE A 37 -9.94 -9.98 8.90
C PHE A 37 -9.69 -9.18 10.19
N GLU A 38 -8.42 -8.84 10.40
CA GLU A 38 -7.95 -7.94 11.44
C GLU A 38 -6.81 -7.08 10.88
N SER A 39 -6.91 -5.76 10.98
CA SER A 39 -5.85 -4.86 10.54
C SER A 39 -4.82 -4.61 11.64
N LEU A 40 -3.53 -4.83 11.34
CA LEU A 40 -2.40 -4.42 12.15
C LEU A 40 -1.84 -3.10 11.57
N ASN A 41 -1.82 -2.05 12.37
CA ASN A 41 -1.57 -0.70 11.86
C ASN A 41 -0.16 -0.21 12.18
N PHE A 42 0.58 0.20 11.13
CA PHE A 42 1.89 0.83 11.27
C PHE A 42 1.92 2.19 10.58
N THR A 43 2.31 3.22 11.33
CA THR A 43 2.35 4.62 10.91
C THR A 43 3.78 5.17 10.96
N ARG A 44 3.98 6.42 10.49
CA ARG A 44 5.30 7.07 10.57
C ARG A 44 5.74 7.44 12.00
N GLN A 45 4.82 7.39 12.97
CA GLN A 45 5.12 7.69 14.38
C GLN A 45 5.60 6.45 15.14
N ASP A 46 5.44 5.26 14.54
CA ASP A 46 5.80 4.01 15.17
C ASP A 46 7.30 3.70 15.03
N SER A 47 7.84 3.00 16.01
CA SER A 47 9.24 2.59 16.01
C SER A 47 9.48 1.35 15.13
N ILE A 48 10.73 1.10 14.76
CA ILE A 48 11.12 -0.10 14.01
C ILE A 48 10.91 -1.37 14.85
N GLU A 49 11.07 -1.30 16.16
CA GLU A 49 10.77 -2.41 17.07
C GLU A 49 9.30 -2.80 16.98
N LYS A 50 8.38 -1.82 16.93
CA LYS A 50 6.96 -2.11 16.70
C LYS A 50 6.73 -2.75 15.33
N LEU A 51 7.43 -2.31 14.28
CA LEU A 51 7.33 -2.94 12.95
C LEU A 51 7.69 -4.44 13.03
N LYS A 52 8.78 -4.79 13.71
CA LYS A 52 9.21 -6.18 13.88
C LYS A 52 8.15 -7.03 14.58
N ILE A 53 7.56 -6.49 15.65
CA ILE A 53 6.47 -7.17 16.37
C ILE A 53 5.25 -7.37 15.45
N LEU A 54 4.86 -6.35 14.69
CA LEU A 54 3.70 -6.44 13.79
C LEU A 54 3.95 -7.43 12.64
N VAL A 55 5.16 -7.50 12.09
CA VAL A 55 5.54 -8.47 11.06
C VAL A 55 5.45 -9.90 11.61
N SER A 56 5.90 -10.16 12.83
CA SER A 56 5.79 -11.51 13.44
C SER A 56 4.37 -11.95 13.76
N GLN A 57 3.42 -11.02 13.76
CA GLN A 57 2.00 -11.30 13.99
C GLN A 57 1.17 -11.37 12.71
N ALA A 58 1.72 -10.90 11.59
CA ALA A 58 0.98 -10.71 10.35
C ALA A 58 0.95 -12.00 9.50
N ASP A 59 -0.21 -12.33 8.96
CA ASP A 59 -0.41 -13.37 7.95
C ASP A 59 -0.19 -12.80 6.52
N ALA A 60 -0.43 -11.49 6.35
CA ALA A 60 -0.16 -10.77 5.11
C ALA A 60 0.27 -9.32 5.39
N ILE A 61 0.95 -8.69 4.44
CA ILE A 61 1.42 -7.30 4.54
C ILE A 61 0.99 -6.51 3.31
N ILE A 62 0.39 -5.33 3.52
CA ILE A 62 0.16 -4.32 2.49
C ILE A 62 1.06 -3.13 2.79
N HIS A 63 2.11 -2.96 2.00
CA HIS A 63 3.09 -1.90 2.18
C HIS A 63 2.69 -0.65 1.38
N LEU A 64 2.00 0.27 2.06
CA LEU A 64 1.55 1.56 1.54
C LEU A 64 2.42 2.73 1.99
N ALA A 65 3.25 2.52 3.02
CA ALA A 65 4.13 3.57 3.53
C ALA A 65 5.05 4.10 2.43
N GLY A 66 5.02 5.40 2.24
CA GLY A 66 5.84 6.08 1.25
C GLY A 66 5.66 7.59 1.29
N GLU A 67 6.70 8.30 0.88
CA GLU A 67 6.68 9.75 0.72
C GLU A 67 6.50 10.10 -0.76
N ASN A 68 5.59 11.03 -1.07
CA ASN A 68 5.30 11.41 -2.45
C ASN A 68 5.73 12.86 -2.75
N ARG A 69 5.54 13.79 -1.80
CA ARG A 69 5.92 15.20 -1.94
C ARG A 69 6.64 15.71 -0.68
N PRO A 70 7.84 15.19 -0.40
CA PRO A 70 8.58 15.62 0.79
C PRO A 70 9.11 17.04 0.61
N LYS A 71 9.20 17.77 1.72
CA LYS A 71 9.89 19.07 1.76
C LYS A 71 11.38 18.92 1.48
N ASN A 72 11.99 17.80 1.87
CA ASN A 72 13.39 17.47 1.64
C ASN A 72 13.47 16.20 0.78
N LYS A 73 14.18 16.28 -0.33
CA LYS A 73 14.35 15.17 -1.29
C LYS A 73 15.04 13.94 -0.71
N VAL A 74 15.84 14.08 0.36
CA VAL A 74 16.44 12.95 1.10
C VAL A 74 15.38 12.04 1.72
N ALA A 75 14.16 12.55 1.98
CA ALA A 75 13.08 11.75 2.52
C ALA A 75 12.60 10.64 1.55
N PHE A 76 12.77 10.81 0.23
CA PHE A 76 12.46 9.73 -0.72
C PHE A 76 13.33 8.50 -0.47
N GLU A 77 14.64 8.71 -0.29
CA GLU A 77 15.57 7.61 -0.04
C GLU A 77 15.30 6.97 1.33
N LYS A 78 15.17 7.80 2.36
CA LYS A 78 14.97 7.32 3.73
C LYS A 78 13.65 6.56 3.90
N VAL A 79 12.55 7.08 3.35
CA VAL A 79 11.22 6.51 3.56
C VAL A 79 10.91 5.43 2.52
N ASN A 80 11.04 5.74 1.21
CA ASN A 80 10.62 4.78 0.19
C ASN A 80 11.58 3.60 0.06
N VAL A 81 12.89 3.83 0.18
CA VAL A 81 13.89 2.77 0.04
C VAL A 81 14.28 2.21 1.41
N GLY A 82 14.60 3.07 2.36
CA GLY A 82 15.09 2.66 3.68
C GLY A 82 14.08 1.83 4.47
N LEU A 83 12.81 2.28 4.54
CA LEU A 83 11.77 1.51 5.22
C LEU A 83 11.45 0.20 4.48
N SER A 84 11.43 0.21 3.14
CA SER A 84 11.25 -1.02 2.35
C SER A 84 12.38 -2.03 2.61
N LYS A 85 13.62 -1.56 2.72
CA LYS A 85 14.76 -2.42 3.08
C LYS A 85 14.59 -3.03 4.47
N ILE A 86 14.28 -2.20 5.47
CA ILE A 86 14.03 -2.67 6.84
C ILE A 86 12.91 -3.71 6.86
N LEU A 87 11.83 -3.48 6.12
CA LEU A 87 10.72 -4.44 6.02
C LEU A 87 11.17 -5.76 5.39
N CYS A 88 11.94 -5.72 4.29
CA CYS A 88 12.48 -6.93 3.67
C CYS A 88 13.38 -7.71 4.63
N ASP A 89 14.28 -7.02 5.33
CA ASP A 89 15.19 -7.64 6.30
C ASP A 89 14.38 -8.27 7.46
N THR A 90 13.37 -7.56 7.97
CA THR A 90 12.49 -8.06 9.04
C THR A 90 11.69 -9.30 8.62
N ILE A 91 11.17 -9.34 7.38
CA ILE A 91 10.46 -10.50 6.84
C ILE A 91 11.41 -11.72 6.72
N LYS A 92 12.66 -11.51 6.27
CA LYS A 92 13.66 -12.57 6.21
C LYS A 92 14.01 -13.12 7.58
N ASP A 93 14.22 -12.24 8.55
CA ASP A 93 14.54 -12.59 9.94
C ASP A 93 13.40 -13.34 10.64
N ASN A 94 12.15 -13.04 10.27
CA ASN A 94 10.98 -13.72 10.82
C ASN A 94 10.87 -15.18 10.36
N GLY A 95 11.35 -15.52 9.17
CA GLY A 95 11.38 -16.88 8.64
C GLY A 95 10.04 -17.48 8.22
N GLU A 96 8.93 -16.83 8.51
CA GLU A 96 7.58 -17.28 8.15
C GLU A 96 7.21 -16.85 6.71
N LYS A 97 6.36 -17.67 6.06
CA LYS A 97 5.84 -17.32 4.74
C LYS A 97 4.75 -16.27 4.87
N ILE A 98 4.99 -15.12 4.28
CA ILE A 98 4.09 -13.97 4.29
C ILE A 98 3.73 -13.58 2.85
N LYS A 99 2.46 -13.25 2.60
CA LYS A 99 2.04 -12.57 1.38
C LYS A 99 2.32 -11.08 1.54
N LEU A 100 3.10 -10.50 0.63
CA LEU A 100 3.43 -9.08 0.62
C LEU A 100 2.88 -8.42 -0.64
N ILE A 101 2.09 -7.38 -0.46
CA ILE A 101 1.67 -6.46 -1.52
C ILE A 101 2.43 -5.16 -1.34
N PHE A 102 3.28 -4.80 -2.29
CA PHE A 102 3.93 -3.50 -2.37
C PHE A 102 3.19 -2.57 -3.32
N VAL A 103 2.68 -1.48 -2.78
CA VAL A 103 2.01 -0.46 -3.59
C VAL A 103 3.02 0.53 -4.13
N SER A 104 3.36 0.34 -5.40
CA SER A 104 4.24 1.20 -6.18
C SER A 104 3.43 2.26 -6.96
N SER A 105 3.97 2.79 -8.01
CA SER A 105 3.36 3.80 -8.87
C SER A 105 3.76 3.58 -10.33
N ILE A 106 2.89 3.91 -11.27
CA ILE A 106 3.25 3.99 -12.70
C ILE A 106 4.42 4.94 -12.96
N GLN A 107 4.68 5.89 -12.04
CA GLN A 107 5.84 6.78 -12.11
C GLN A 107 7.18 6.08 -11.83
N ALA A 108 7.19 4.81 -11.41
CA ALA A 108 8.43 4.04 -11.23
C ALA A 108 9.26 3.91 -12.51
N ASP A 109 8.63 4.05 -13.69
CA ASP A 109 9.32 4.05 -14.99
C ASP A 109 9.81 5.45 -15.43
N GLN A 110 9.48 6.51 -14.65
CA GLN A 110 9.88 7.87 -14.98
C GLN A 110 11.23 8.23 -14.34
N ASP A 111 12.04 9.01 -15.05
CA ASP A 111 13.29 9.57 -14.54
C ASP A 111 13.05 10.77 -13.62
N SER A 112 12.37 10.52 -12.50
CA SER A 112 12.15 11.47 -11.42
C SER A 112 12.71 10.90 -10.13
N GLN A 113 12.97 11.72 -9.12
CA GLN A 113 13.43 11.22 -7.82
C GLN A 113 12.40 10.29 -7.16
N PHE A 114 11.14 10.63 -7.26
CA PHE A 114 10.05 9.76 -6.78
C PHE A 114 10.03 8.44 -7.55
N GLY A 115 10.03 8.49 -8.88
CA GLY A 115 10.04 7.28 -9.72
C GLY A 115 11.24 6.38 -9.42
N ARG A 116 12.46 6.95 -9.39
CA ARG A 116 13.65 6.19 -9.03
C ARG A 116 13.57 5.57 -7.64
N SER A 117 13.03 6.28 -6.64
CA SER A 117 12.86 5.72 -5.29
C SER A 117 11.85 4.56 -5.25
N LYS A 118 10.74 4.67 -5.98
CA LYS A 118 9.76 3.57 -6.12
C LYS A 118 10.39 2.37 -6.84
N ARG A 119 11.11 2.60 -7.95
CA ARG A 119 11.80 1.52 -8.67
C ARG A 119 12.88 0.84 -7.83
N ALA A 120 13.61 1.59 -7.01
CA ALA A 120 14.59 1.03 -6.07
C ALA A 120 13.91 0.13 -5.01
N ALA A 121 12.76 0.55 -4.47
CA ALA A 121 11.97 -0.26 -3.55
C ALA A 121 11.42 -1.53 -4.24
N GLU A 122 10.92 -1.43 -5.48
CA GLU A 122 10.48 -2.61 -6.26
C GLU A 122 11.58 -3.66 -6.35
N LYS A 123 12.83 -3.25 -6.66
CA LYS A 123 13.99 -4.15 -6.75
C LYS A 123 14.29 -4.87 -5.43
N LEU A 124 14.06 -4.23 -4.27
CA LEU A 124 14.21 -4.88 -2.97
C LEU A 124 13.17 -5.99 -2.78
N PHE A 125 11.93 -5.75 -3.15
CA PHE A 125 10.85 -6.73 -3.06
C PHE A 125 10.97 -7.83 -4.12
N GLU A 126 11.40 -7.52 -5.34
CA GLU A 126 11.75 -8.51 -6.37
C GLU A 126 12.86 -9.45 -5.86
N LYS A 127 13.85 -8.90 -5.16
CA LYS A 127 14.92 -9.69 -4.55
C LYS A 127 14.40 -10.53 -3.39
N LEU A 128 13.56 -9.98 -2.51
CA LEU A 128 12.93 -10.74 -1.43
C LEU A 128 12.19 -11.97 -1.97
N SER A 129 11.40 -11.81 -3.02
CA SER A 129 10.67 -12.92 -3.68
C SER A 129 11.60 -13.99 -4.25
N LYS A 130 12.77 -13.61 -4.75
CA LYS A 130 13.77 -14.57 -5.30
C LYS A 130 14.56 -15.29 -4.21
N ASP A 131 14.85 -14.58 -3.12
CA ASP A 131 15.71 -15.10 -2.03
C ASP A 131 14.90 -15.92 -1.01
N THR A 132 13.58 -15.89 -1.06
CA THR A 132 12.69 -16.51 -0.06
C THR A 132 11.45 -17.13 -0.72
N ASP A 133 10.71 -17.93 0.05
CA ASP A 133 9.41 -18.50 -0.39
C ASP A 133 8.22 -17.54 -0.20
N ASN A 134 8.47 -16.25 0.07
CA ASN A 134 7.41 -15.25 0.23
C ASN A 134 6.74 -14.91 -1.10
N SER A 135 5.42 -14.82 -1.09
CA SER A 135 4.66 -14.35 -2.25
C SER A 135 4.66 -12.82 -2.27
N VAL A 136 5.27 -12.24 -3.30
CA VAL A 136 5.41 -10.78 -3.43
C VAL A 136 4.66 -10.29 -4.66
N PHE A 137 3.76 -9.33 -4.45
CA PHE A 137 3.01 -8.66 -5.50
C PHE A 137 3.40 -7.19 -5.54
N ILE A 138 3.79 -6.69 -6.70
CA ILE A 138 4.11 -5.28 -6.92
C ILE A 138 2.97 -4.66 -7.72
N TYR A 139 2.31 -3.67 -7.13
CA TYR A 139 1.13 -3.05 -7.66
C TYR A 139 1.37 -1.58 -8.00
N ARG A 140 1.48 -1.25 -9.28
CA ARG A 140 1.72 0.12 -9.75
C ARG A 140 0.42 0.86 -9.95
N LEU A 141 0.09 1.72 -9.00
CA LEU A 141 -1.12 2.55 -9.05
C LEU A 141 -0.97 3.73 -10.01
N THR A 142 -2.08 4.04 -10.67
CA THR A 142 -2.31 5.29 -11.40
C THR A 142 -2.77 6.42 -10.43
N ASN A 143 -3.49 7.42 -10.95
CA ASN A 143 -4.03 8.50 -10.13
C ASN A 143 -5.24 8.00 -9.32
N THR A 144 -5.00 7.68 -8.07
CA THR A 144 -6.05 7.20 -7.16
C THR A 144 -6.84 8.37 -6.59
N PHE A 145 -8.16 8.21 -6.51
CA PHE A 145 -9.06 9.19 -5.89
C PHE A 145 -10.06 8.51 -4.95
N GLY A 146 -10.69 9.28 -4.10
CA GLY A 146 -11.71 8.80 -3.17
C GLY A 146 -11.66 9.46 -1.80
N LYS A 147 -12.34 8.85 -0.83
CA LYS A 147 -12.50 9.34 0.55
C LYS A 147 -11.13 9.59 1.19
N TRP A 148 -10.99 10.73 1.89
CA TRP A 148 -9.76 11.20 2.56
C TRP A 148 -8.59 11.59 1.63
N SER A 149 -8.78 11.59 0.33
CA SER A 149 -7.81 12.17 -0.58
C SER A 149 -7.72 13.68 -0.36
N LYS A 150 -6.49 14.20 -0.22
CA LYS A 150 -6.29 15.63 0.07
C LYS A 150 -6.42 16.47 -1.19
N PRO A 151 -7.26 17.53 -1.19
CA PRO A 151 -7.29 18.51 -2.27
C PRO A 151 -5.95 19.26 -2.35
N ASN A 152 -5.63 19.76 -3.53
CA ASN A 152 -4.39 20.51 -3.82
C ASN A 152 -3.09 19.77 -3.42
N TYR A 153 -3.14 18.43 -3.43
CA TYR A 153 -1.99 17.59 -3.11
C TYR A 153 -1.67 16.61 -4.25
N ASN A 154 -2.33 15.48 -4.35
CA ASN A 154 -2.01 14.42 -5.35
C ASN A 154 -3.19 13.94 -6.19
N SER A 155 -4.39 14.43 -5.95
CA SER A 155 -5.57 14.02 -6.68
C SER A 155 -6.24 15.20 -7.34
N VAL A 156 -6.29 15.19 -8.67
CA VAL A 156 -7.02 16.18 -9.46
C VAL A 156 -8.51 16.14 -9.13
N VAL A 157 -9.09 14.95 -8.96
CA VAL A 157 -10.51 14.76 -8.61
C VAL A 157 -10.82 15.46 -7.29
N SER A 158 -10.03 15.17 -6.23
CA SER A 158 -10.25 15.81 -4.93
C SER A 158 -10.05 17.31 -4.97
N THR A 159 -9.09 17.80 -5.77
CA THR A 159 -8.86 19.24 -5.95
C THR A 159 -10.05 19.90 -6.64
N PHE A 160 -10.56 19.31 -7.71
CA PHE A 160 -11.70 19.85 -8.43
C PHE A 160 -12.98 19.85 -7.58
N CYS A 161 -13.27 18.73 -6.92
CA CYS A 161 -14.41 18.65 -6.01
C CYS A 161 -14.34 19.72 -4.91
N TYR A 162 -13.18 19.87 -4.28
CA TYR A 162 -12.98 20.88 -3.24
C TYR A 162 -13.15 22.29 -3.77
N ASN A 163 -12.51 22.62 -4.90
CA ASN A 163 -12.58 23.96 -5.47
C ASN A 163 -14.01 24.32 -5.90
N ILE A 164 -14.73 23.42 -6.58
CA ILE A 164 -16.12 23.64 -7.00
C ILE A 164 -17.01 23.93 -5.78
N THR A 165 -16.92 23.08 -4.75
CA THR A 165 -17.78 23.23 -3.55
C THR A 165 -17.48 24.49 -2.73
N HIS A 166 -16.29 25.07 -2.90
CA HIS A 166 -15.88 26.31 -2.22
C HIS A 166 -15.90 27.54 -3.12
N GLY A 167 -16.43 27.44 -4.34
CA GLY A 167 -16.45 28.55 -5.29
C GLY A 167 -15.07 29.02 -5.76
N LEU A 168 -14.07 28.14 -5.66
CA LEU A 168 -12.69 28.42 -6.07
C LEU A 168 -12.48 28.07 -7.55
N PRO A 169 -11.56 28.74 -8.26
CA PRO A 169 -11.29 28.47 -9.65
C PRO A 169 -10.67 27.08 -9.87
N ILE A 170 -11.05 26.42 -10.97
CA ILE A 170 -10.39 25.23 -11.46
C ILE A 170 -9.32 25.65 -12.45
N GLN A 171 -8.11 25.10 -12.28
CA GLN A 171 -7.02 25.29 -13.22
C GLN A 171 -6.78 23.98 -14.00
N ILE A 172 -6.91 24.06 -15.32
CA ILE A 172 -6.55 22.99 -16.26
C ILE A 172 -5.27 23.41 -16.97
N ASN A 173 -4.15 22.74 -16.68
CA ASN A 173 -2.86 23.08 -17.26
C ASN A 173 -2.78 22.66 -18.73
N ASP A 174 -3.34 21.51 -19.06
CA ASP A 174 -3.38 20.96 -20.42
C ASP A 174 -4.67 20.13 -20.58
N SER A 175 -5.57 20.62 -21.43
CA SER A 175 -6.86 19.98 -21.71
C SER A 175 -6.75 18.71 -22.54
N SER A 176 -5.60 18.45 -23.18
CA SER A 176 -5.33 17.24 -23.96
C SER A 176 -4.83 16.07 -23.11
N THR A 177 -4.40 16.33 -21.87
CA THR A 177 -3.86 15.30 -20.98
C THR A 177 -4.90 14.27 -20.61
N LYS A 178 -4.63 13.02 -20.96
CA LYS A 178 -5.45 11.86 -20.54
C LYS A 178 -4.96 11.37 -19.18
N LEU A 179 -5.89 11.24 -18.23
CA LEU A 179 -5.62 10.72 -16.89
C LEU A 179 -6.27 9.34 -16.72
N ASN A 180 -5.46 8.36 -16.35
CA ASN A 180 -6.00 7.10 -15.86
C ASN A 180 -6.31 7.27 -14.37
N LEU A 181 -7.57 7.05 -14.01
CA LEU A 181 -8.06 7.22 -12.66
C LEU A 181 -8.51 5.87 -12.10
N VAL A 182 -8.23 5.63 -10.83
CA VAL A 182 -8.72 4.45 -10.11
C VAL A 182 -9.38 4.89 -8.79
N TYR A 183 -10.54 4.34 -8.49
CA TYR A 183 -11.23 4.61 -7.24
C TYR A 183 -10.60 3.81 -6.09
N VAL A 184 -10.51 4.40 -4.90
CA VAL A 184 -9.77 3.79 -3.79
C VAL A 184 -10.39 2.48 -3.31
N ASP A 185 -11.72 2.31 -3.40
CA ASP A 185 -12.36 1.06 -3.00
C ASP A 185 -12.06 -0.07 -3.98
N ASP A 186 -11.90 0.22 -5.29
CA ASP A 186 -11.44 -0.79 -6.26
C ASP A 186 -10.02 -1.26 -5.94
N VAL A 187 -9.16 -0.34 -5.48
CA VAL A 187 -7.81 -0.68 -4.98
C VAL A 187 -7.89 -1.60 -3.77
N ASN A 188 -8.78 -1.32 -2.82
CA ASN A 188 -8.96 -2.12 -1.61
C ASN A 188 -9.46 -3.54 -1.96
N CYS A 189 -10.47 -3.66 -2.81
CA CYS A 189 -11.00 -4.94 -3.29
C CYS A 189 -9.93 -5.77 -4.01
N PHE A 190 -9.07 -5.12 -4.80
CA PHE A 190 -7.98 -5.81 -5.48
C PHE A 190 -6.92 -6.34 -4.50
N HIS A 191 -6.56 -5.55 -3.48
CA HIS A 191 -5.64 -6.00 -2.43
C HIS A 191 -6.21 -7.19 -1.64
N GLU A 192 -7.50 -7.17 -1.31
CA GLU A 192 -8.20 -8.28 -0.67
C GLU A 192 -8.13 -9.54 -1.53
N LEU A 193 -8.42 -9.41 -2.84
CA LEU A 193 -8.34 -10.51 -3.80
C LEU A 193 -6.93 -11.12 -3.83
N LEU A 194 -5.87 -10.31 -3.84
CA LEU A 194 -4.49 -10.80 -3.83
C LEU A 194 -4.14 -11.55 -2.54
N ILE A 195 -4.66 -11.10 -1.40
CA ILE A 195 -4.43 -11.76 -0.10
C ILE A 195 -5.15 -13.09 -0.02
N THR A 196 -6.41 -13.14 -0.44
CA THR A 196 -7.30 -14.29 -0.26
C THR A 196 -7.12 -15.39 -1.29
N ASN A 197 -6.67 -15.06 -2.52
CA ASN A 197 -6.51 -16.04 -3.59
C ASN A 197 -5.15 -16.76 -3.51
N PRO A 198 -5.13 -18.09 -3.28
CA PRO A 198 -3.89 -18.86 -3.21
C PRO A 198 -3.25 -19.12 -4.59
N ASN A 199 -4.00 -18.94 -5.68
CA ASN A 199 -3.57 -19.32 -7.03
C ASN A 199 -2.92 -18.16 -7.81
N ILE A 200 -2.87 -16.96 -7.25
CA ILE A 200 -2.20 -15.84 -7.89
C ILE A 200 -0.70 -15.92 -7.58
N ASN A 201 0.11 -16.05 -8.64
CA ASN A 201 1.55 -16.08 -8.56
C ASN A 201 2.16 -14.67 -8.46
N ASN A 202 3.42 -14.61 -8.01
CA ASN A 202 4.21 -13.38 -7.92
C ASN A 202 4.24 -12.63 -9.26
N ASN A 203 3.71 -11.42 -9.29
CA ASN A 203 3.66 -10.59 -10.50
C ASN A 203 3.71 -9.10 -10.19
N THR A 204 4.15 -8.31 -11.17
CA THR A 204 3.99 -6.86 -11.17
C THR A 204 2.73 -6.51 -11.99
N PHE A 205 1.81 -5.76 -11.39
CA PHE A 205 0.57 -5.32 -12.03
C PHE A 205 0.61 -3.81 -12.28
N ASN A 206 0.20 -3.39 -13.47
CA ASN A 206 -0.06 -1.98 -13.81
C ASN A 206 -1.58 -1.80 -13.90
N ILE A 207 -2.12 -0.86 -13.13
CA ILE A 207 -3.56 -0.53 -13.13
C ILE A 207 -3.76 0.96 -13.19
#